data_2486d316fe01cfbf67b26146c96ceb9c
#
_entry.id   2486d316fe01cfbf67b26146c96ceb9c
#
_cell.length_a   1.000
_cell.length_b   1.000
_cell.length_c   1.000
_cell.angle_alpha   90.00
_cell.angle_beta   90.00
_cell.angle_gamma   90.00
#
_symmetry.space_group_name_H-M   'P 1'
#
loop_
_entity.id
_entity.type
_entity.pdbx_description
1 polymer ?
#
loop_
_entity_poly.entity_id
_entity_poly.type
_entity_poly.pdbx_seq_one_letter_code
_entity_poly.pdbx_strand_id
1 'polypeptide(L)'
;GLGKMKPILLSMITWNDFLSWNFNSILVGILQTLAMAFLGTFAASFISIPLGLLASRPVTKINLFRFIIRRILDFIRGVDLLIWALIFVRAFGLGPLSGVLAIFVADTGTLSKLYSEAADNSDNKQIEGLVSSGSTKLSTIRFGLIPQVVPIFISQSLYFFESNSRSAVILGIVGAGGIGLQ
;
A
#
# COMPACT_ATOMS: atom_id res chain seq x y z
N GLY A 1 -8.46 31.99 24.62
CA GLY A 1 -8.53 30.66 23.96
C GLY A 1 -9.83 29.90 24.18
N LEU A 2 -10.34 29.74 25.41
CA LEU A 2 -11.51 28.91 25.75
C LEU A 2 -12.85 29.43 25.19
N GLY A 3 -13.00 30.75 24.97
CA GLY A 3 -14.23 31.32 24.40
C GLY A 3 -14.48 30.96 22.92
N LYS A 4 -13.44 30.62 22.15
CA LYS A 4 -13.56 30.19 20.74
C LYS A 4 -13.81 28.66 20.58
N MET A 5 -13.58 27.89 21.63
CA MET A 5 -13.83 26.43 21.60
C MET A 5 -15.32 26.09 21.84
N LYS A 6 -16.04 26.89 22.64
CA LYS A 6 -17.48 26.67 22.89
C LYS A 6 -18.34 26.62 21.63
N PRO A 7 -18.25 27.57 20.67
CA PRO A 7 -19.06 27.50 19.45
C PRO A 7 -18.70 26.30 18.57
N ILE A 8 -17.42 25.90 18.54
CA ILE A 8 -16.97 24.71 17.77
C ILE A 8 -17.53 23.42 18.39
N LEU A 9 -17.47 23.29 19.71
CA LEU A 9 -18.04 22.14 20.41
C LEU A 9 -19.56 22.07 20.29
N LEU A 10 -20.23 23.25 20.37
CA LEU A 10 -21.68 23.33 20.15
C LEU A 10 -22.06 22.97 18.71
N SER A 11 -21.33 23.43 17.71
CA SER A 11 -21.60 23.07 16.31
C SER A 11 -21.36 21.57 16.00
N MET A 12 -20.49 20.90 16.74
CA MET A 12 -20.29 19.45 16.63
C MET A 12 -21.44 18.63 17.26
N ILE A 13 -22.20 19.23 18.20
CA ILE A 13 -23.29 18.56 18.91
C ILE A 13 -24.64 18.94 18.30
N THR A 14 -24.78 20.17 17.79
CA THR A 14 -26.02 20.64 17.15
C THR A 14 -26.01 20.30 15.66
N TRP A 15 -26.68 19.21 15.29
CA TRP A 15 -26.85 18.73 13.90
C TRP A 15 -27.87 19.58 13.11
N ASN A 16 -27.92 20.89 13.34
CA ASN A 16 -28.88 21.77 12.70
C ASN A 16 -28.74 21.88 11.17
N ASP A 17 -27.54 21.57 10.62
CA ASP A 17 -27.26 21.66 9.18
C ASP A 17 -27.38 20.32 8.45
N PHE A 18 -27.82 19.24 9.12
CA PHE A 18 -27.93 17.91 8.53
C PHE A 18 -28.81 17.87 7.25
N LEU A 19 -29.85 18.69 7.20
CA LEU A 19 -30.76 18.79 6.04
C LEU A 19 -30.14 19.58 4.87
N SER A 20 -29.09 20.39 5.12
CA SER A 20 -28.38 21.16 4.08
C SER A 20 -27.19 20.41 3.49
N TRP A 21 -26.83 19.25 4.03
CA TRP A 21 -25.69 18.47 3.56
C TRP A 21 -25.95 17.92 2.16
N ASN A 22 -25.00 18.19 1.27
CA ASN A 22 -25.03 17.63 -0.08
C ASN A 22 -24.56 16.16 -0.03
N PHE A 23 -25.50 15.24 0.27
CA PHE A 23 -25.21 13.81 0.38
C PHE A 23 -24.52 13.24 -0.87
N ASN A 24 -24.80 13.78 -2.05
CA ASN A 24 -24.15 13.37 -3.28
C ASN A 24 -22.65 13.67 -3.25
N SER A 25 -22.24 14.85 -2.79
CA SER A 25 -20.82 15.21 -2.74
C SER A 25 -20.06 14.36 -1.71
N ILE A 26 -20.67 14.10 -0.56
CA ILE A 26 -20.10 13.22 0.47
C ILE A 26 -19.93 11.80 -0.07
N LEU A 27 -20.94 11.27 -0.73
CA LEU A 27 -20.90 9.91 -1.29
C LEU A 27 -19.84 9.79 -2.38
N VAL A 28 -19.75 10.78 -3.26
CA VAL A 28 -18.68 10.85 -4.27
C VAL A 28 -17.29 10.93 -3.61
N GLY A 29 -17.13 11.74 -2.55
CA GLY A 29 -15.88 11.83 -1.82
C GLY A 29 -15.46 10.53 -1.16
N ILE A 30 -16.41 9.78 -0.57
CA ILE A 30 -16.17 8.45 0.01
C ILE A 30 -15.75 7.46 -1.08
N LEU A 31 -16.50 7.40 -2.18
CA LEU A 31 -16.17 6.52 -3.30
C LEU A 31 -14.79 6.84 -3.90
N GLN A 32 -14.47 8.12 -4.03
CA GLN A 32 -13.17 8.58 -4.50
C GLN A 32 -12.04 8.16 -3.56
N THR A 33 -12.24 8.29 -2.25
CA THR A 33 -11.27 7.84 -1.23
C THR A 33 -11.02 6.34 -1.30
N LEU A 34 -12.09 5.55 -1.39
CA LEU A 34 -11.99 4.09 -1.52
C LEU A 34 -11.34 3.67 -2.84
N ALA A 35 -11.68 4.36 -3.94
CA ALA A 35 -11.08 4.12 -5.24
C ALA A 35 -9.57 4.42 -5.25
N MET A 36 -9.14 5.51 -4.61
CA MET A 36 -7.72 5.83 -4.47
C MET A 36 -6.98 4.76 -3.67
N ALA A 37 -7.51 4.36 -2.52
CA ALA A 37 -6.94 3.30 -1.70
C ALA A 37 -6.84 1.98 -2.48
N PHE A 38 -7.91 1.60 -3.18
CA PHE A 38 -7.97 0.38 -3.98
C PHE A 38 -6.94 0.41 -5.12
N LEU A 39 -6.97 1.43 -5.96
CA LEU A 39 -6.08 1.54 -7.13
C LEU A 39 -4.61 1.61 -6.71
N GLY A 40 -4.30 2.42 -5.70
CA GLY A 40 -2.92 2.56 -5.20
C GLY A 40 -2.38 1.25 -4.64
N THR A 41 -3.12 0.62 -3.72
CA THR A 41 -2.70 -0.64 -3.09
C THR A 41 -2.66 -1.80 -4.09
N PHE A 42 -3.63 -1.90 -5.00
CA PHE A 42 -3.68 -2.99 -5.97
C PHE A 42 -2.53 -2.90 -6.97
N ALA A 43 -2.26 -1.71 -7.49
CA ALA A 43 -1.11 -1.47 -8.36
C ALA A 43 0.22 -1.75 -7.64
N ALA A 44 0.35 -1.29 -6.38
CA ALA A 44 1.51 -1.56 -5.55
C ALA A 44 1.70 -3.06 -5.32
N SER A 45 0.64 -3.79 -4.97
CA SER A 45 0.69 -5.24 -4.75
C SER A 45 1.18 -5.98 -5.98
N PHE A 46 0.69 -5.60 -7.16
CA PHE A 46 1.06 -6.25 -8.42
C PHE A 46 2.55 -6.05 -8.75
N ILE A 47 3.06 -4.85 -8.58
CA ILE A 47 4.49 -4.53 -8.80
C ILE A 47 5.36 -5.13 -7.68
N SER A 48 4.84 -5.23 -6.47
CA SER A 48 5.57 -5.78 -5.32
C SER A 48 5.82 -7.29 -5.41
N ILE A 49 4.99 -8.04 -6.14
CA ILE A 49 5.19 -9.48 -6.34
C ILE A 49 6.56 -9.77 -7.00
N PRO A 50 6.85 -9.28 -8.21
CA PRO A 50 8.14 -9.53 -8.83
C PRO A 50 9.31 -8.91 -8.04
N LEU A 51 9.14 -7.70 -7.49
CA LEU A 51 10.20 -7.05 -6.71
C LEU A 51 10.52 -7.81 -5.42
N GLY A 52 9.50 -8.27 -4.70
CA GLY A 52 9.66 -9.07 -3.48
C GLY A 52 10.32 -10.42 -3.75
N LEU A 53 9.91 -11.11 -4.81
CA LEU A 53 10.53 -12.36 -5.23
C LEU A 53 12.00 -12.15 -5.63
N LEU A 54 12.33 -11.11 -6.40
CA LEU A 54 13.71 -10.77 -6.75
C LEU A 54 14.56 -10.40 -5.53
N ALA A 55 13.96 -9.81 -4.50
CA ALA A 55 14.64 -9.48 -3.24
C ALA A 55 14.80 -10.70 -2.31
N SER A 56 14.20 -11.86 -2.60
CA SER A 56 14.21 -13.06 -1.77
C SER A 56 15.39 -13.98 -2.03
N ARG A 57 15.78 -14.76 -1.00
CA ARG A 57 16.90 -15.73 -1.08
C ARG A 57 16.61 -16.92 -2.00
N PRO A 58 15.41 -17.53 -1.97
CA PRO A 58 15.13 -18.69 -2.82
C PRO A 58 15.20 -18.38 -4.31
N VAL A 59 14.88 -17.15 -4.72
CA VAL A 59 14.86 -16.74 -6.12
C VAL A 59 16.22 -16.20 -6.57
N THR A 60 16.79 -15.26 -5.82
CA THR A 60 18.02 -14.54 -6.19
C THR A 60 19.22 -15.04 -5.37
N LYS A 61 20.12 -15.78 -6.01
CA LYS A 61 21.36 -16.28 -5.39
C LYS A 61 22.49 -15.25 -5.29
N ILE A 62 22.44 -14.18 -6.11
CA ILE A 62 23.47 -13.13 -6.14
C ILE A 62 23.25 -12.18 -4.98
N ASN A 63 24.10 -12.27 -3.94
CA ASN A 63 23.96 -11.50 -2.71
C ASN A 63 24.01 -9.98 -2.95
N LEU A 64 24.89 -9.51 -3.84
CA LEU A 64 25.04 -8.08 -4.14
C LEU A 64 23.77 -7.51 -4.79
N PHE A 65 23.21 -8.18 -5.77
CA PHE A 65 21.99 -7.74 -6.47
C PHE A 65 20.79 -7.69 -5.51
N ARG A 66 20.62 -8.74 -4.69
CA ARG A 66 19.59 -8.78 -3.65
C ARG A 66 19.77 -7.65 -2.62
N PHE A 67 21.00 -7.37 -2.21
CA PHE A 67 21.31 -6.30 -1.27
C PHE A 67 20.93 -4.93 -1.83
N ILE A 68 21.24 -4.65 -3.10
CA ILE A 68 20.90 -3.38 -3.75
C ILE A 68 19.38 -3.22 -3.81
N ILE A 69 18.64 -4.25 -4.28
CA ILE A 69 17.16 -4.19 -4.34
C ILE A 69 16.59 -3.90 -2.95
N ARG A 70 17.03 -4.61 -1.92
CA ARG A 70 16.55 -4.41 -0.54
C ARG A 70 16.84 -2.99 -0.05
N ARG A 71 17.97 -2.43 -0.38
CA ARG A 71 18.32 -1.03 0.00
C ARG A 71 17.42 -0.01 -0.66
N ILE A 72 17.10 -0.21 -1.93
CA ILE A 72 16.16 0.66 -2.64
C ILE A 72 14.76 0.56 -2.00
N LEU A 73 14.29 -0.65 -1.72
CA LEU A 73 12.99 -0.87 -1.07
C LEU A 73 12.97 -0.30 0.35
N ASP A 74 14.03 -0.45 1.13
CA ASP A 74 14.15 0.12 2.47
C ASP A 74 14.13 1.66 2.43
N PHE A 75 14.74 2.27 1.42
CA PHE A 75 14.69 3.73 1.22
C PHE A 75 13.27 4.21 0.91
N ILE A 76 12.57 3.55 -0.03
CA ILE A 76 11.19 3.91 -0.41
C ILE A 76 10.26 3.79 0.80
N ARG A 77 10.38 2.71 1.56
CA ARG A 77 9.59 2.45 2.77
C ARG A 77 9.89 3.43 3.91
N GLY A 78 11.12 3.95 3.96
CA GLY A 78 11.55 4.88 5.00
C GLY A 78 10.93 6.27 4.90
N VAL A 79 10.32 6.59 3.78
CA VAL A 79 9.62 7.86 3.55
C VAL A 79 8.13 7.67 3.86
N ASP A 80 7.60 8.54 4.73
CA ASP A 80 6.20 8.50 5.13
C ASP A 80 5.25 8.78 3.96
N LEU A 81 4.06 8.17 3.98
CA LEU A 81 3.02 8.32 2.96
C LEU A 81 2.65 9.78 2.70
N LEU A 82 2.60 10.61 3.76
CA LEU A 82 2.26 12.04 3.63
C LEU A 82 3.34 12.81 2.87
N ILE A 83 4.60 12.44 3.02
CA ILE A 83 5.71 13.08 2.30
C ILE A 83 5.59 12.76 0.80
N TRP A 84 5.30 11.50 0.46
CA TRP A 84 5.02 11.12 -0.94
C TRP A 84 3.83 11.88 -1.50
N ALA A 85 2.75 12.02 -0.72
CA ALA A 85 1.57 12.77 -1.15
C ALA A 85 1.90 14.23 -1.44
N LEU A 86 2.66 14.90 -0.58
CA LEU A 86 3.08 16.29 -0.79
C LEU A 86 3.96 16.46 -2.04
N ILE A 87 4.88 15.50 -2.28
CA ILE A 87 5.72 15.50 -3.48
C ILE A 87 4.84 15.39 -4.74
N PHE A 88 3.90 14.45 -4.76
CA PHE A 88 3.04 14.24 -5.92
C PHE A 88 2.01 15.35 -6.11
N VAL A 89 1.46 15.92 -5.04
CA VAL A 89 0.59 17.11 -5.12
C VAL A 89 1.36 18.29 -5.70
N ARG A 90 2.63 18.46 -5.33
CA ARG A 90 3.48 19.52 -5.89
C ARG A 90 3.82 19.30 -7.36
N ALA A 91 4.01 18.05 -7.77
CA ALA A 91 4.39 17.69 -9.14
C ALA A 91 3.22 17.65 -10.12
N PHE A 92 2.09 17.06 -9.71
CA PHE A 92 0.93 16.78 -10.56
C PHE A 92 -0.29 17.65 -10.25
N GLY A 93 -0.23 18.44 -9.17
CA GLY A 93 -1.34 19.26 -8.69
C GLY A 93 -2.24 18.53 -7.70
N LEU A 94 -3.24 19.31 -7.21
CA LEU A 94 -4.27 18.80 -6.30
C LEU A 94 -5.17 17.78 -7.04
N GLY A 95 -5.44 16.65 -6.41
CA GLY A 95 -6.38 15.69 -6.98
C GLY A 95 -6.10 14.23 -6.63
N PRO A 96 -7.03 13.33 -6.98
CA PRO A 96 -6.98 11.91 -6.61
C PRO A 96 -5.76 11.16 -7.19
N LEU A 97 -5.25 11.60 -8.34
CA LEU A 97 -4.09 10.99 -8.96
C LEU A 97 -2.86 11.07 -8.06
N SER A 98 -2.65 12.23 -7.43
CA SER A 98 -1.54 12.42 -6.47
C SER A 98 -1.64 11.48 -5.29
N GLY A 99 -2.87 11.23 -4.78
CA GLY A 99 -3.13 10.28 -3.70
C GLY A 99 -2.86 8.84 -4.12
N VAL A 100 -3.33 8.42 -5.30
CA VAL A 100 -3.06 7.08 -5.85
C VAL A 100 -1.57 6.82 -5.99
N LEU A 101 -0.81 7.78 -6.54
CA LEU A 101 0.63 7.67 -6.73
C LEU A 101 1.39 7.62 -5.40
N ALA A 102 0.95 8.39 -4.40
CA ALA A 102 1.55 8.36 -3.08
C ALA A 102 1.40 6.98 -2.42
N ILE A 103 0.17 6.42 -2.41
CA ILE A 103 -0.10 5.08 -1.89
C ILE A 103 0.70 4.04 -2.70
N PHE A 104 0.67 4.13 -4.02
CA PHE A 104 1.37 3.21 -4.90
C PHE A 104 2.87 3.12 -4.56
N VAL A 105 3.57 4.25 -4.44
CA VAL A 105 5.02 4.24 -4.17
C VAL A 105 5.32 3.77 -2.75
N ALA A 106 4.62 4.30 -1.74
CA ALA A 106 4.84 3.93 -0.35
C ALA A 106 4.61 2.44 -0.10
N ASP A 107 3.51 1.91 -0.63
CA ASP A 107 3.14 0.49 -0.47
C ASP A 107 4.05 -0.42 -1.28
N THR A 108 4.51 -0.01 -2.47
CA THR A 108 5.46 -0.82 -3.25
C THR A 108 6.72 -1.11 -2.44
N GLY A 109 7.27 -0.13 -1.73
CA GLY A 109 8.42 -0.35 -0.84
C GLY A 109 8.11 -1.33 0.28
N THR A 110 6.99 -1.16 0.95
CA THR A 110 6.62 -1.94 2.13
C THR A 110 6.18 -3.36 1.77
N LEU A 111 5.27 -3.51 0.78
CA LEU A 111 4.79 -4.82 0.34
C LEU A 111 5.89 -5.67 -0.28
N SER A 112 6.77 -5.09 -1.10
CA SER A 112 7.91 -5.83 -1.67
C SER A 112 8.82 -6.40 -0.59
N LYS A 113 9.03 -5.65 0.49
CA LYS A 113 9.81 -6.13 1.64
C LYS A 113 9.11 -7.27 2.35
N LEU A 114 7.82 -7.11 2.67
CA LEU A 114 7.02 -8.15 3.32
C LEU A 114 6.93 -9.43 2.47
N TYR A 115 6.78 -9.30 1.17
CA TYR A 115 6.77 -10.43 0.23
C TYR A 115 8.11 -11.14 0.15
N SER A 116 9.22 -10.38 0.17
CA SER A 116 10.56 -10.95 0.26
C SER A 116 10.78 -11.73 1.56
N GLU A 117 10.31 -11.21 2.68
CA GLU A 117 10.41 -11.87 3.99
C GLU A 117 9.53 -13.13 4.04
N ALA A 118 8.31 -13.07 3.48
CA ALA A 118 7.44 -14.23 3.36
C ALA A 118 8.08 -15.35 2.52
N ALA A 119 8.72 -14.98 1.41
CA ALA A 119 9.45 -15.94 0.57
C ALA A 119 10.71 -16.51 1.26
N ASP A 120 11.42 -15.68 2.05
CA ASP A 120 12.58 -16.13 2.81
C ASP A 120 12.21 -17.11 3.93
N ASN A 121 11.02 -16.97 4.51
CA ASN A 121 10.49 -17.79 5.60
C ASN A 121 9.66 -19.01 5.11
N SER A 122 9.62 -19.26 3.80
CA SER A 122 8.92 -20.42 3.24
C SER A 122 9.59 -21.74 3.68
N ASP A 123 8.79 -22.81 3.73
CA ASP A 123 9.29 -24.14 4.14
C ASP A 123 10.24 -24.71 3.08
N ASN A 124 11.51 -24.84 3.47
CA ASN A 124 12.56 -25.39 2.61
C ASN A 124 12.34 -26.86 2.26
N LYS A 125 11.63 -27.63 3.08
CA LYS A 125 11.41 -29.08 2.83
C LYS A 125 10.67 -29.33 1.52
N GLN A 126 9.66 -28.49 1.21
CA GLN A 126 8.92 -28.59 -0.06
C GLN A 126 9.81 -28.23 -1.25
N ILE A 127 10.67 -27.23 -1.08
CA ILE A 127 11.63 -26.79 -2.10
C ILE A 127 12.67 -27.89 -2.35
N GLU A 128 13.25 -28.45 -1.29
CA GLU A 128 14.24 -29.52 -1.34
C GLU A 128 13.65 -30.81 -1.95
N GLY A 129 12.42 -31.17 -1.61
CA GLY A 129 11.72 -32.32 -2.20
C GLY A 129 11.58 -32.22 -3.71
N LEU A 130 11.25 -31.04 -4.23
CA LEU A 130 11.17 -30.79 -5.67
C LEU A 130 12.55 -30.81 -6.35
N VAL A 131 13.56 -30.25 -5.71
CA VAL A 131 14.94 -30.30 -6.23
C VAL A 131 15.44 -31.73 -6.28
N SER A 132 15.17 -32.56 -5.26
CA SER A 132 15.56 -33.95 -5.18
C SER A 132 14.88 -34.83 -6.26
N SER A 133 13.68 -34.43 -6.71
CA SER A 133 12.98 -35.08 -7.82
C SER A 133 13.50 -34.65 -9.22
N GLY A 134 14.57 -33.83 -9.28
CA GLY A 134 15.17 -33.36 -10.54
C GLY A 134 14.44 -32.21 -11.22
N SER A 135 13.57 -31.46 -10.50
CA SER A 135 12.85 -30.34 -11.09
C SER A 135 13.76 -29.15 -11.40
N THR A 136 13.43 -28.44 -12.48
CA THR A 136 14.15 -27.21 -12.85
C THR A 136 13.91 -26.09 -11.83
N LYS A 137 14.82 -25.10 -11.76
CA LYS A 137 14.71 -23.97 -10.85
C LYS A 137 13.37 -23.22 -10.98
N LEU A 138 12.89 -23.03 -12.21
CA LEU A 138 11.61 -22.38 -12.49
C LEU A 138 10.42 -23.21 -11.97
N SER A 139 10.48 -24.52 -12.17
CA SER A 139 9.46 -25.47 -11.68
C SER A 139 9.41 -25.49 -10.16
N THR A 140 10.58 -25.48 -9.50
CA THR A 140 10.71 -25.41 -8.03
C THR A 140 10.11 -24.12 -7.46
N ILE A 141 10.36 -22.97 -8.09
CA ILE A 141 9.74 -21.69 -7.68
C ILE A 141 8.22 -21.76 -7.88
N ARG A 142 7.75 -22.23 -9.05
CA ARG A 142 6.32 -22.24 -9.38
C ARG A 142 5.50 -23.17 -8.51
N PHE A 143 6.00 -24.35 -8.20
CA PHE A 143 5.27 -25.39 -7.50
C PHE A 143 5.66 -25.54 -6.02
N GLY A 144 6.86 -25.11 -5.64
CA GLY A 144 7.34 -25.18 -4.26
C GLY A 144 7.18 -23.88 -3.49
N LEU A 145 7.54 -22.73 -4.09
CA LEU A 145 7.54 -21.46 -3.40
C LEU A 145 6.21 -20.69 -3.55
N ILE A 146 5.74 -20.48 -4.79
CA ILE A 146 4.57 -19.64 -5.07
C ILE A 146 3.32 -20.09 -4.31
N PRO A 147 2.95 -21.38 -4.22
CA PRO A 147 1.76 -21.79 -3.49
C PRO A 147 1.81 -21.46 -1.99
N GLN A 148 3.01 -21.41 -1.40
CA GLN A 148 3.19 -21.07 0.00
C GLN A 148 3.04 -19.57 0.27
N VAL A 149 3.53 -18.73 -0.66
CA VAL A 149 3.60 -17.28 -0.43
C VAL A 149 2.37 -16.53 -0.94
N VAL A 150 1.63 -17.04 -1.92
CA VAL A 150 0.44 -16.39 -2.49
C VAL A 150 -0.63 -16.08 -1.45
N PRO A 151 -1.00 -17.00 -0.53
CA PRO A 151 -1.97 -16.66 0.53
C PRO A 151 -1.51 -15.50 1.41
N ILE A 152 -0.20 -15.44 1.70
CA ILE A 152 0.39 -14.37 2.51
C ILE A 152 0.35 -13.05 1.73
N PHE A 153 0.66 -13.06 0.43
CA PHE A 153 0.60 -11.88 -0.43
C PHE A 153 -0.81 -11.29 -0.49
N ILE A 154 -1.83 -12.14 -0.66
CA ILE A 154 -3.23 -11.73 -0.69
C ILE A 154 -3.62 -11.13 0.67
N SER A 155 -3.28 -11.78 1.76
CA SER A 155 -3.58 -11.31 3.12
C SER A 155 -2.95 -9.93 3.38
N GLN A 156 -1.68 -9.75 3.03
CA GLN A 156 -0.99 -8.47 3.19
C GLN A 156 -1.60 -7.37 2.31
N SER A 157 -1.95 -7.69 1.05
CA SER A 157 -2.60 -6.72 0.15
C SER A 157 -3.94 -6.24 0.70
N LEU A 158 -4.76 -7.14 1.25
CA LEU A 158 -6.05 -6.80 1.86
C LEU A 158 -5.87 -5.96 3.13
N TYR A 159 -4.89 -6.29 3.96
CA TYR A 159 -4.55 -5.50 5.15
C TYR A 159 -4.13 -4.07 4.78
N PHE A 160 -3.28 -3.92 3.76
CA PHE A 160 -2.87 -2.60 3.28
C PHE A 160 -4.01 -1.83 2.66
N PHE A 161 -4.90 -2.48 1.92
CA PHE A 161 -6.10 -1.83 1.41
C PHE A 161 -6.98 -1.27 2.54
N GLU A 162 -7.21 -2.04 3.59
CA GLU A 162 -7.98 -1.60 4.77
C GLU A 162 -7.28 -0.42 5.45
N SER A 163 -5.96 -0.50 5.67
CA SER A 163 -5.16 0.57 6.28
C SER A 163 -5.16 1.84 5.42
N ASN A 164 -5.00 1.70 4.11
CA ASN A 164 -5.00 2.82 3.18
C ASN A 164 -6.36 3.48 3.01
N SER A 165 -7.45 2.75 3.19
CA SER A 165 -8.80 3.33 3.20
C SER A 165 -8.96 4.37 4.30
N ARG A 166 -8.31 4.17 5.45
CA ARG A 166 -8.26 5.16 6.54
C ARG A 166 -7.27 6.30 6.24
N SER A 167 -6.08 5.96 5.77
CA SER A 167 -5.04 6.94 5.47
C SER A 167 -5.41 7.86 4.31
N ALA A 168 -6.18 7.37 3.34
CA ALA A 168 -6.64 8.15 2.19
C ALA A 168 -7.55 9.34 2.59
N VAL A 169 -8.25 9.26 3.72
CA VAL A 169 -9.00 10.39 4.28
C VAL A 169 -8.04 11.53 4.68
N ILE A 170 -6.93 11.18 5.32
CA ILE A 170 -5.90 12.15 5.72
C ILE A 170 -5.19 12.76 4.50
N LEU A 171 -4.97 11.95 3.46
CA LEU A 171 -4.41 12.43 2.19
C LEU A 171 -5.26 13.52 1.54
N GLY A 172 -6.59 13.46 1.72
CA GLY A 172 -7.50 14.50 1.26
C GLY A 172 -7.20 15.87 1.88
N ILE A 173 -6.83 15.93 3.17
CA ILE A 173 -6.50 17.17 3.87
C ILE A 173 -5.27 17.86 3.26
N VAL A 174 -4.31 17.11 2.74
CA VAL A 174 -3.12 17.66 2.05
C VAL A 174 -3.34 17.92 0.57
N GLY A 175 -4.58 17.79 0.09
CA GLY A 175 -4.96 18.09 -1.30
C GLY A 175 -4.81 16.93 -2.28
N ALA A 176 -4.58 15.73 -1.79
CA ALA A 176 -4.46 14.53 -2.63
C ALA A 176 -5.82 13.92 -3.05
N GLY A 177 -6.92 14.66 -2.91
CA GLY A 177 -8.26 14.24 -3.31
C GLY A 177 -9.03 13.45 -2.23
N GLY A 178 -10.26 13.03 -2.56
CA GLY A 178 -11.12 12.27 -1.66
C GLY A 178 -11.98 13.16 -0.74
N ILE A 179 -12.61 12.50 0.26
CA ILE A 179 -13.53 13.17 1.20
C ILE A 179 -12.85 14.24 2.06
N GLY A 180 -11.56 14.12 2.32
CA GLY A 180 -10.81 15.08 3.12
C GLY A 180 -10.58 16.44 2.44
N LEU A 181 -10.87 16.54 1.13
CA LEU A 181 -10.77 17.80 0.37
C LEU A 181 -12.09 18.60 0.38
N GLN A 182 -13.21 18.00 0.79
CA GLN A 182 -14.54 18.61 0.88
C GLN A 182 -14.80 19.16 2.28
#